data_fc4c60d45f3d5239d2971f85875f4d22
#
_entry.id   fc4c60d45f3d5239d2971f85875f4d22
#
_cell.length_a   1.000
_cell.length_b   1.000
_cell.length_c   1.000
_cell.angle_alpha   90.00
_cell.angle_beta   90.00
_cell.angle_gamma   90.00
#
_symmetry.space_group_name_H-M   'P 1'
#
loop_
_entity.id
_entity.type
_entity.pdbx_description
1 polymer ?
#
loop_
_entity_poly.entity_id
_entity_poly.type
_entity_poly.pdbx_seq_one_letter_code
_entity_poly.pdbx_strand_id
1 'polypeptide(L)'
;MENFAQYRPENAMNEMAESFNLNGSRATISIFSNDLDMGHVALNTLTIDRQGWTGEYFSEIPLKIKAVSNFGYEFSHWEGISSTVDSASILLTNNISVTAHFNAIGNPFYNLIVINEINYNSSNDVNSGDWVELVNNSIYTADLTGWKFLDEDDSHIYSLPDSLVIQAGDYLVLCQDTSSFSSVFPTVNNYVGELGYGFSGGGELLRLM
;
A
#
# COMPACT_ATOMS: atom_id res chain seq x y z
N MET A 1 -23.77 -20.66 -39.13
CA MET A 1 -22.59 -20.40 -38.26
C MET A 1 -22.92 -19.58 -36.98
N GLU A 2 -23.95 -18.74 -37.02
CA GLU A 2 -24.36 -17.94 -35.83
C GLU A 2 -24.83 -18.82 -34.65
N ASN A 3 -25.54 -19.91 -34.90
CA ASN A 3 -26.06 -20.78 -33.85
C ASN A 3 -24.96 -21.54 -33.06
N PHE A 4 -23.82 -21.84 -33.64
CA PHE A 4 -22.74 -22.57 -32.95
C PHE A 4 -22.08 -21.74 -31.85
N ALA A 5 -21.77 -20.46 -32.16
CA ALA A 5 -21.16 -19.57 -31.19
C ALA A 5 -22.09 -19.25 -30.02
N GLN A 6 -23.41 -19.20 -30.27
CA GLN A 6 -24.43 -18.89 -29.27
C GLN A 6 -24.62 -20.02 -28.24
N TYR A 7 -24.56 -21.29 -28.67
CA TYR A 7 -24.81 -22.46 -27.80
C TYR A 7 -23.54 -23.09 -27.25
N ARG A 8 -22.35 -22.68 -27.72
CA ARG A 8 -21.07 -23.26 -27.30
C ARG A 8 -20.80 -23.16 -25.79
N PRO A 9 -21.06 -22.02 -25.12
CA PRO A 9 -20.87 -21.95 -23.67
C PRO A 9 -21.74 -22.91 -22.89
N GLU A 10 -23.01 -23.06 -23.26
CA GLU A 10 -23.97 -23.96 -22.60
C GLU A 10 -23.61 -25.44 -22.81
N ASN A 11 -23.25 -25.82 -24.04
CA ASN A 11 -22.80 -27.15 -24.34
C ASN A 11 -21.53 -27.53 -23.58
N ALA A 12 -20.57 -26.62 -23.49
CA ALA A 12 -19.34 -26.84 -22.72
C ALA A 12 -19.62 -27.03 -21.22
N MET A 13 -20.52 -26.24 -20.65
CA MET A 13 -20.95 -26.44 -19.26
C MET A 13 -21.64 -27.76 -19.02
N ASN A 14 -22.52 -28.20 -19.94
CA ASN A 14 -23.16 -29.49 -19.82
C ASN A 14 -22.18 -30.68 -19.94
N GLU A 15 -21.25 -30.62 -20.89
CA GLU A 15 -20.17 -31.61 -21.02
C GLU A 15 -19.28 -31.68 -19.79
N MET A 16 -18.97 -30.52 -19.16
CA MET A 16 -18.25 -30.48 -17.89
C MET A 16 -19.04 -31.12 -16.76
N ALA A 17 -20.34 -30.80 -16.65
CA ALA A 17 -21.18 -31.39 -15.62
C ALA A 17 -21.21 -32.93 -15.74
N GLU A 18 -21.38 -33.46 -16.94
CA GLU A 18 -21.34 -34.90 -17.20
C GLU A 18 -19.96 -35.51 -16.87
N SER A 19 -18.88 -34.86 -17.34
CA SER A 19 -17.53 -35.41 -17.18
C SER A 19 -17.08 -35.47 -15.72
N PHE A 20 -17.55 -34.53 -14.88
CA PHE A 20 -17.22 -34.45 -13.46
C PHE A 20 -18.33 -34.99 -12.55
N ASN A 21 -19.38 -35.58 -13.13
CA ASN A 21 -20.54 -36.13 -12.40
C ASN A 21 -21.17 -35.10 -11.45
N LEU A 22 -21.33 -33.85 -11.92
CA LEU A 22 -22.02 -32.78 -11.21
C LEU A 22 -23.52 -32.82 -11.51
N ASN A 23 -24.34 -32.30 -10.57
CA ASN A 23 -25.81 -32.27 -10.77
C ASN A 23 -26.26 -31.20 -11.79
N GLY A 24 -25.32 -30.40 -12.32
CA GLY A 24 -25.57 -29.37 -13.30
C GLY A 24 -26.18 -28.07 -12.76
N SER A 25 -26.47 -28.00 -11.45
CA SER A 25 -26.97 -26.76 -10.82
C SER A 25 -25.92 -25.67 -10.84
N ARG A 26 -26.32 -24.49 -11.27
CA ARG A 26 -25.43 -23.33 -11.41
C ARG A 26 -26.04 -22.08 -10.75
N ALA A 27 -25.19 -21.21 -10.30
CA ALA A 27 -25.56 -19.90 -9.77
C ALA A 27 -24.54 -18.84 -10.17
N THR A 28 -24.97 -17.60 -10.11
CA THR A 28 -24.20 -16.44 -10.51
C THR A 28 -23.63 -15.74 -9.28
N ILE A 29 -22.36 -15.36 -9.34
CA ILE A 29 -21.74 -14.42 -8.39
C ILE A 29 -21.44 -13.12 -9.10
N SER A 30 -21.87 -11.98 -8.51
CA SER A 30 -21.48 -10.64 -8.91
C SER A 30 -20.51 -10.08 -7.88
N ILE A 31 -19.38 -9.55 -8.33
CA ILE A 31 -18.27 -9.09 -7.46
C ILE A 31 -18.05 -7.60 -7.65
N PHE A 32 -17.91 -6.91 -6.51
CA PHE A 32 -17.65 -5.49 -6.42
C PHE A 32 -16.52 -5.21 -5.41
N SER A 33 -15.86 -4.07 -5.60
CA SER A 33 -15.05 -3.38 -4.59
C SER A 33 -15.75 -2.06 -4.25
N ASN A 34 -15.69 -1.61 -3.01
CA ASN A 34 -16.16 -0.25 -2.69
C ASN A 34 -15.38 0.81 -3.47
N ASP A 35 -14.08 0.54 -3.71
CA ASP A 35 -13.20 1.37 -4.53
C ASP A 35 -12.05 0.51 -5.08
N LEU A 36 -11.86 0.49 -6.40
CA LEU A 36 -10.78 -0.28 -7.03
C LEU A 36 -9.39 0.29 -6.78
N ASP A 37 -9.29 1.59 -6.47
CA ASP A 37 -8.03 2.21 -6.06
C ASP A 37 -7.61 1.76 -4.66
N MET A 38 -8.56 1.34 -3.82
CA MET A 38 -8.30 0.81 -2.48
C MET A 38 -7.99 -0.69 -2.47
N GLY A 39 -8.52 -1.44 -3.43
CA GLY A 39 -8.30 -2.88 -3.51
C GLY A 39 -9.25 -3.59 -4.48
N HIS A 40 -8.95 -4.84 -4.72
CA HIS A 40 -9.70 -5.70 -5.66
C HIS A 40 -10.01 -7.08 -5.04
N VAL A 41 -10.77 -7.88 -5.76
CA VAL A 41 -11.10 -9.24 -5.34
C VAL A 41 -10.40 -10.26 -6.24
N ALA A 42 -9.74 -11.22 -5.64
CA ALA A 42 -9.30 -12.44 -6.34
C ALA A 42 -10.36 -13.52 -6.19
N LEU A 43 -10.77 -14.14 -7.30
CA LEU A 43 -11.70 -15.26 -7.35
C LEU A 43 -10.99 -16.48 -7.95
N ASN A 44 -10.72 -17.50 -7.14
CA ASN A 44 -9.85 -18.61 -7.49
C ASN A 44 -8.48 -18.08 -8.02
N THR A 45 -8.24 -18.20 -9.32
CA THR A 45 -7.04 -17.70 -10.01
C THR A 45 -7.26 -16.40 -10.81
N LEU A 46 -8.48 -15.85 -10.77
CA LEU A 46 -8.83 -14.62 -11.48
C LEU A 46 -8.63 -13.40 -10.59
N THR A 47 -8.01 -12.37 -11.11
CA THR A 47 -8.02 -11.03 -10.51
C THR A 47 -9.20 -10.26 -11.09
N ILE A 48 -10.09 -9.77 -10.21
CA ILE A 48 -11.25 -8.97 -10.59
C ILE A 48 -10.93 -7.50 -10.34
N ASP A 49 -10.46 -6.84 -11.38
CA ASP A 49 -9.98 -5.45 -11.40
C ASP A 49 -10.98 -4.45 -12.01
N ARG A 50 -12.24 -4.82 -12.05
CA ARG A 50 -13.35 -4.01 -12.56
C ARG A 50 -14.59 -4.14 -11.71
N GLN A 51 -15.39 -3.10 -11.64
CA GLN A 51 -16.67 -3.10 -10.94
C GLN A 51 -17.71 -3.95 -11.65
N GLY A 52 -18.53 -4.64 -10.85
CA GLY A 52 -19.71 -5.39 -11.34
C GLY A 52 -19.36 -6.60 -12.20
N TRP A 53 -18.20 -7.22 -11.96
CA TRP A 53 -17.85 -8.47 -12.64
C TRP A 53 -18.82 -9.58 -12.24
N THR A 54 -19.26 -10.38 -13.20
CA THR A 54 -20.23 -11.45 -13.00
C THR A 54 -19.76 -12.72 -13.66
N GLY A 55 -19.89 -13.85 -12.95
CA GLY A 55 -19.58 -15.18 -13.46
C GLY A 55 -20.59 -16.23 -12.98
N GLU A 56 -20.83 -17.23 -13.81
CA GLU A 56 -21.68 -18.39 -13.50
C GLU A 56 -20.81 -19.60 -13.14
N TYR A 57 -21.15 -20.30 -12.06
CA TYR A 57 -20.39 -21.43 -11.53
C TYR A 57 -21.31 -22.56 -11.09
N PHE A 58 -20.78 -23.78 -11.09
CA PHE A 58 -21.47 -24.95 -10.53
C PHE A 58 -21.63 -24.80 -9.01
N SER A 59 -22.85 -25.06 -8.54
CA SER A 59 -23.20 -24.87 -7.11
C SER A 59 -22.51 -25.87 -6.19
N GLU A 60 -21.98 -26.98 -6.72
CA GLU A 60 -21.28 -28.03 -5.96
C GLU A 60 -19.78 -27.75 -5.79
N ILE A 61 -19.24 -26.77 -6.53
CA ILE A 61 -17.80 -26.46 -6.51
C ILE A 61 -17.56 -25.23 -5.67
N PRO A 62 -16.79 -25.33 -4.57
CA PRO A 62 -16.46 -24.18 -3.75
C PRO A 62 -15.63 -23.15 -4.52
N LEU A 63 -16.00 -21.89 -4.42
CA LEU A 63 -15.25 -20.76 -4.91
C LEU A 63 -14.41 -20.18 -3.78
N LYS A 64 -13.13 -19.94 -4.04
CA LYS A 64 -12.25 -19.23 -3.12
C LYS A 64 -12.21 -17.76 -3.53
N ILE A 65 -12.58 -16.88 -2.60
CA ILE A 65 -12.46 -15.44 -2.81
C ILE A 65 -11.48 -14.85 -1.80
N LYS A 66 -10.79 -13.80 -2.21
CA LYS A 66 -9.89 -13.03 -1.35
C LYS A 66 -9.97 -11.56 -1.71
N ALA A 67 -10.17 -10.71 -0.71
CA ALA A 67 -9.96 -9.28 -0.84
C ALA A 67 -8.45 -8.99 -0.80
N VAL A 68 -7.97 -8.23 -1.75
CA VAL A 68 -6.56 -7.86 -1.89
C VAL A 68 -6.46 -6.35 -1.80
N SER A 69 -5.95 -5.86 -0.69
CA SER A 69 -5.78 -4.42 -0.46
C SER A 69 -4.60 -3.88 -1.26
N ASN A 70 -4.75 -2.68 -1.81
CA ASN A 70 -3.65 -1.91 -2.36
C ASN A 70 -2.85 -1.24 -1.23
N PHE A 71 -1.63 -0.78 -1.55
CA PHE A 71 -0.79 -0.08 -0.58
C PHE A 71 -1.52 1.15 -0.01
N GLY A 72 -1.47 1.32 1.31
CA GLY A 72 -2.17 2.40 2.01
C GLY A 72 -3.60 2.07 2.42
N TYR A 73 -4.07 0.85 2.16
CA TYR A 73 -5.42 0.41 2.49
C TYR A 73 -5.42 -0.95 3.17
N GLU A 74 -6.48 -1.23 3.90
CA GLU A 74 -6.72 -2.52 4.55
C GLU A 74 -8.12 -3.02 4.26
N PHE A 75 -8.28 -4.34 4.25
CA PHE A 75 -9.60 -4.96 4.15
C PHE A 75 -10.40 -4.65 5.42
N SER A 76 -11.64 -4.18 5.24
CA SER A 76 -12.56 -3.87 6.33
C SER A 76 -13.52 -5.03 6.58
N HIS A 77 -14.35 -5.33 5.60
CA HIS A 77 -15.36 -6.39 5.71
C HIS A 77 -15.90 -6.79 4.33
N TRP A 78 -16.62 -7.90 4.31
CA TRP A 78 -17.43 -8.31 3.19
C TRP A 78 -18.88 -7.89 3.36
N GLU A 79 -19.52 -7.42 2.30
CA GLU A 79 -20.96 -7.37 2.18
C GLU A 79 -21.42 -8.53 1.27
N GLY A 80 -22.55 -9.19 1.64
CA GLY A 80 -23.12 -10.32 0.89
C GLY A 80 -22.65 -11.70 1.32
N ILE A 81 -21.61 -11.80 2.13
CA ILE A 81 -21.17 -13.05 2.78
C ILE A 81 -20.78 -12.79 4.24
N SER A 82 -20.74 -13.86 5.05
CA SER A 82 -20.51 -13.76 6.51
C SER A 82 -19.07 -14.00 6.96
N SER A 83 -18.07 -13.93 6.05
CA SER A 83 -16.65 -14.00 6.45
C SER A 83 -16.22 -12.72 7.17
N THR A 84 -15.46 -12.87 8.26
CA THR A 84 -14.86 -11.77 9.01
C THR A 84 -13.39 -11.53 8.67
N VAL A 85 -12.83 -12.34 7.79
CA VAL A 85 -11.44 -12.22 7.30
C VAL A 85 -11.43 -11.96 5.80
N ASP A 86 -10.29 -11.53 5.29
CA ASP A 86 -10.08 -11.15 3.88
C ASP A 86 -10.37 -12.27 2.87
N SER A 87 -10.54 -13.50 3.32
CA SER A 87 -10.73 -14.67 2.46
C SER A 87 -11.93 -15.50 2.89
N ALA A 88 -12.57 -16.15 1.90
CA ALA A 88 -13.68 -17.06 2.14
C ALA A 88 -13.71 -18.19 1.10
N SER A 89 -14.35 -19.30 1.49
CA SER A 89 -14.77 -20.37 0.56
C SER A 89 -16.30 -20.38 0.51
N ILE A 90 -16.86 -20.25 -0.68
CA ILE A 90 -18.31 -20.07 -0.90
C ILE A 90 -18.85 -21.19 -1.77
N LEU A 91 -19.95 -21.82 -1.35
CA LEU A 91 -20.79 -22.66 -2.22
C LEU A 91 -21.98 -21.81 -2.69
N LEU A 92 -22.14 -21.67 -4.01
CA LEU A 92 -23.23 -20.89 -4.59
C LEU A 92 -24.53 -21.71 -4.62
N THR A 93 -25.33 -21.59 -3.60
CA THR A 93 -26.69 -22.22 -3.59
C THR A 93 -27.73 -21.36 -4.32
N ASN A 94 -27.48 -20.07 -4.47
CA ASN A 94 -28.30 -19.08 -5.16
C ASN A 94 -27.39 -18.02 -5.78
N ASN A 95 -27.98 -17.16 -6.64
CA ASN A 95 -27.28 -15.96 -7.12
C ASN A 95 -26.97 -15.04 -5.95
N ILE A 96 -25.73 -14.57 -5.88
CA ILE A 96 -25.28 -13.66 -4.83
C ILE A 96 -24.54 -12.46 -5.42
N SER A 97 -24.54 -11.37 -4.66
CA SER A 97 -23.68 -10.21 -4.87
C SER A 97 -22.75 -10.08 -3.68
N VAL A 98 -21.47 -9.86 -3.94
CA VAL A 98 -20.43 -9.73 -2.90
C VAL A 98 -19.64 -8.46 -3.15
N THR A 99 -19.50 -7.63 -2.11
CA THR A 99 -18.67 -6.44 -2.15
C THR A 99 -17.54 -6.56 -1.12
N ALA A 100 -16.30 -6.37 -1.55
CA ALA A 100 -15.17 -6.17 -0.64
C ALA A 100 -15.11 -4.68 -0.26
N HIS A 101 -15.08 -4.40 1.04
CA HIS A 101 -14.90 -3.06 1.57
C HIS A 101 -13.49 -2.89 2.11
N PHE A 102 -12.85 -1.80 1.70
CA PHE A 102 -11.51 -1.39 2.13
C PHE A 102 -11.58 -0.01 2.80
N ASN A 103 -10.70 0.22 3.76
CA ASN A 103 -10.50 1.51 4.42
C ASN A 103 -9.06 1.98 4.21
N ALA A 104 -8.85 3.29 4.17
CA ALA A 104 -7.51 3.83 4.25
C ALA A 104 -6.92 3.53 5.64
N ILE A 105 -5.70 3.01 5.68
CA ILE A 105 -4.90 3.00 6.90
C ILE A 105 -4.33 4.41 7.11
N GLY A 106 -3.92 4.76 8.33
CA GLY A 106 -3.35 6.08 8.62
C GLY A 106 -2.17 6.44 7.71
N ASN A 107 -1.03 6.79 8.27
CA ASN A 107 0.17 7.00 7.47
C ASN A 107 0.75 5.65 7.01
N PRO A 108 0.68 5.29 5.71
CA PRO A 108 1.17 3.99 5.21
C PRO A 108 2.69 3.87 5.28
N PHE A 109 3.42 4.97 5.46
CA PHE A 109 4.87 5.01 5.60
C PHE A 109 5.34 4.99 7.06
N TYR A 110 4.42 4.89 8.02
CA TYR A 110 4.79 4.74 9.42
C TYR A 110 5.73 3.53 9.62
N ASN A 111 6.86 3.76 10.30
CA ASN A 111 7.97 2.80 10.45
C ASN A 111 8.67 2.35 9.15
N LEU A 112 8.36 2.91 7.99
CA LEU A 112 9.04 2.64 6.73
C LEU A 112 10.02 3.76 6.36
N ILE A 113 9.71 5.00 6.73
CA ILE A 113 10.66 6.11 6.68
C ILE A 113 11.29 6.22 8.07
N VAL A 114 12.58 5.97 8.14
CA VAL A 114 13.29 5.94 9.42
C VAL A 114 14.56 6.78 9.37
N ILE A 115 15.02 7.24 10.54
CA ILE A 115 16.33 7.86 10.71
C ILE A 115 17.37 6.76 10.59
N ASN A 116 18.22 6.84 9.57
CA ASN A 116 19.27 5.86 9.27
C ASN A 116 20.61 6.25 9.87
N GLU A 117 20.97 7.51 9.80
CA GLU A 117 22.23 8.05 10.31
C GLU A 117 22.02 9.41 10.98
N ILE A 118 22.82 9.71 11.99
CA ILE A 118 22.82 10.98 12.72
C ILE A 118 24.26 11.49 12.84
N ASN A 119 24.51 12.70 12.38
CA ASN A 119 25.73 13.42 12.63
C ASN A 119 25.45 14.62 13.55
N TYR A 120 26.07 14.60 14.72
CA TYR A 120 25.87 15.65 15.74
C TYR A 120 27.19 16.12 16.28
N ASN A 121 28.01 16.64 16.08
CA ASN A 121 29.33 17.02 16.59
C ASN A 121 30.47 16.79 15.57
N SER A 122 30.30 17.42 14.44
CA SER A 122 31.35 17.49 13.42
C SER A 122 32.65 18.07 13.99
N SER A 123 33.80 17.54 13.55
CA SER A 123 35.09 18.10 13.96
C SER A 123 35.30 19.51 13.42
N ASN A 124 36.13 20.32 14.11
CA ASN A 124 36.44 21.67 13.64
C ASN A 124 37.13 21.68 12.26
N ASP A 125 37.79 20.60 11.88
CA ASP A 125 38.50 20.49 10.59
C ASP A 125 37.58 20.11 9.43
N VAL A 126 36.44 19.44 9.74
CA VAL A 126 35.44 19.00 8.74
C VAL A 126 34.05 19.24 9.34
N ASN A 127 33.63 20.51 9.35
CA ASN A 127 32.36 20.87 9.94
C ASN A 127 31.27 20.95 8.88
N SER A 128 30.44 19.90 8.80
CA SER A 128 29.26 19.87 7.94
C SER A 128 27.99 20.43 8.59
N GLY A 129 28.07 20.88 9.84
CA GLY A 129 26.90 21.08 10.69
C GLY A 129 26.25 19.76 11.08
N ASP A 130 25.19 19.84 11.88
CA ASP A 130 24.43 18.67 12.30
C ASP A 130 23.47 18.23 11.20
N TRP A 131 23.27 16.93 11.05
CA TRP A 131 22.34 16.38 10.05
C TRP A 131 21.86 14.99 10.43
N VAL A 132 20.72 14.63 9.88
CA VAL A 132 20.19 13.25 9.91
C VAL A 132 19.94 12.77 8.50
N GLU A 133 20.17 11.49 8.27
CA GLU A 133 19.76 10.81 7.04
C GLU A 133 18.52 10.00 7.28
N LEU A 134 17.51 10.19 6.46
CA LEU A 134 16.31 9.38 6.38
C LEU A 134 16.49 8.34 5.28
N VAL A 135 15.92 7.16 5.47
CA VAL A 135 15.83 6.11 4.44
C VAL A 135 14.38 5.68 4.25
N ASN A 136 14.00 5.47 3.01
CA ASN A 136 12.71 4.86 2.66
C ASN A 136 12.88 3.35 2.49
N ASN A 137 12.53 2.58 3.52
CA ASN A 137 12.59 1.12 3.52
C ASN A 137 11.40 0.46 2.80
N SER A 138 10.53 1.23 2.16
CA SER A 138 9.41 0.69 1.39
C SER A 138 9.79 0.42 -0.07
N ILE A 139 8.90 -0.27 -0.79
CA ILE A 139 8.99 -0.47 -2.24
C ILE A 139 8.24 0.61 -3.04
N TYR A 140 7.75 1.65 -2.36
CA TYR A 140 6.98 2.75 -2.95
C TYR A 140 7.67 4.08 -2.71
N THR A 141 7.44 5.04 -3.62
CA THR A 141 7.85 6.44 -3.39
C THR A 141 7.03 7.02 -2.25
N ALA A 142 7.71 7.58 -1.25
CA ALA A 142 7.08 8.26 -0.13
C ALA A 142 6.99 9.77 -0.40
N ASP A 143 5.79 10.33 -0.30
CA ASP A 143 5.55 11.77 -0.25
C ASP A 143 5.60 12.22 1.21
N LEU A 144 6.51 13.15 1.51
CA LEU A 144 6.73 13.71 2.85
C LEU A 144 6.04 15.06 3.05
N THR A 145 5.13 15.45 2.16
CA THR A 145 4.34 16.67 2.30
C THR A 145 3.62 16.70 3.64
N GLY A 146 3.82 17.78 4.41
CA GLY A 146 3.20 17.96 5.72
C GLY A 146 3.90 17.24 6.87
N TRP A 147 4.95 16.46 6.59
CA TRP A 147 5.75 15.86 7.65
C TRP A 147 6.61 16.90 8.35
N LYS A 148 6.99 16.58 9.58
CA LYS A 148 7.79 17.44 10.44
C LYS A 148 8.94 16.66 11.06
N PHE A 149 10.08 17.32 11.20
CA PHE A 149 11.21 16.84 11.97
C PHE A 149 11.39 17.71 13.22
N LEU A 150 11.56 17.11 14.37
CA LEU A 150 11.70 17.76 15.67
C LEU A 150 12.79 17.07 16.49
N ASP A 151 13.43 17.83 17.38
CA ASP A 151 14.19 17.28 18.50
C ASP A 151 13.33 17.15 19.77
N GLU A 152 13.90 17.10 20.96
CA GLU A 152 13.17 16.98 22.22
C GLU A 152 12.45 18.28 22.62
N ASP A 153 12.86 19.43 22.10
CA ASP A 153 12.18 20.71 22.31
C ASP A 153 11.03 20.87 21.30
N ASP A 154 9.79 20.86 21.79
CA ASP A 154 8.59 20.96 20.94
C ASP A 154 8.49 22.29 20.17
N SER A 155 9.34 23.28 20.47
CA SER A 155 9.43 24.53 19.71
C SER A 155 10.37 24.43 18.50
N HIS A 156 11.22 23.43 18.44
CA HIS A 156 12.14 23.15 17.34
C HIS A 156 11.45 22.31 16.28
N ILE A 157 10.69 22.96 15.41
CA ILE A 157 9.91 22.29 14.37
C ILE A 157 10.47 22.67 13.00
N TYR A 158 10.96 21.68 12.26
CA TYR A 158 11.25 21.83 10.84
C TYR A 158 10.14 21.17 10.03
N SER A 159 9.35 21.97 9.29
CA SER A 159 8.35 21.45 8.36
C SER A 159 9.05 21.07 7.06
N LEU A 160 8.91 19.82 6.63
CA LEU A 160 9.48 19.38 5.37
C LEU A 160 8.81 20.11 4.21
N PRO A 161 9.57 20.46 3.15
CA PRO A 161 9.04 21.14 1.97
C PRO A 161 7.90 20.37 1.31
N ASP A 162 6.91 21.09 0.76
CA ASP A 162 5.85 20.49 -0.03
C ASP A 162 6.41 19.76 -1.26
N SER A 163 5.79 18.65 -1.63
CA SER A 163 6.20 17.78 -2.74
C SER A 163 7.59 17.16 -2.57
N LEU A 164 8.14 17.14 -1.36
CA LEU A 164 9.37 16.42 -1.06
C LEU A 164 9.08 14.91 -1.05
N VAL A 165 9.85 14.17 -1.84
CA VAL A 165 9.68 12.71 -1.95
C VAL A 165 10.98 11.97 -1.71
N ILE A 166 10.88 10.75 -1.17
CA ILE A 166 11.99 9.78 -1.14
C ILE A 166 11.56 8.57 -1.98
N GLN A 167 12.34 8.24 -3.02
CA GLN A 167 12.05 7.06 -3.83
C GLN A 167 12.21 5.77 -3.01
N ALA A 168 11.66 4.67 -3.50
CA ALA A 168 11.81 3.36 -2.87
C ALA A 168 13.29 2.99 -2.69
N GLY A 169 13.72 2.72 -1.46
CA GLY A 169 15.09 2.38 -1.12
C GLY A 169 16.10 3.53 -1.13
N ASP A 170 15.67 4.75 -1.42
CA ASP A 170 16.53 5.93 -1.44
C ASP A 170 16.62 6.63 -0.07
N TYR A 171 17.51 7.60 0.00
CA TYR A 171 17.86 8.37 1.19
C TYR A 171 17.56 9.85 0.99
N LEU A 172 17.43 10.58 2.10
CA LEU A 172 17.28 12.03 2.14
C LEU A 172 17.99 12.57 3.38
N VAL A 173 18.82 13.59 3.22
CA VAL A 173 19.47 14.25 4.37
C VAL A 173 18.70 15.50 4.77
N LEU A 174 18.44 15.65 6.07
CA LEU A 174 17.95 16.87 6.71
C LEU A 174 19.14 17.50 7.44
N CYS A 175 19.61 18.67 7.01
CA CYS A 175 20.80 19.30 7.57
C CYS A 175 20.53 20.66 8.24
N GLN A 176 21.29 20.97 9.27
CA GLN A 176 21.21 22.23 10.00
C GLN A 176 21.51 23.43 9.09
N ASP A 177 22.53 23.31 8.25
CA ASP A 177 23.02 24.34 7.34
C ASP A 177 23.42 23.71 6.01
N THR A 178 22.68 24.04 4.94
CA THR A 178 22.89 23.48 3.61
C THR A 178 24.22 23.85 2.97
N SER A 179 24.76 25.04 3.30
CA SER A 179 26.04 25.53 2.77
C SER A 179 27.21 24.76 3.39
N SER A 180 27.16 24.56 4.70
CA SER A 180 28.17 23.79 5.43
C SER A 180 28.14 22.30 4.96
N PHE A 181 26.94 21.72 4.86
CA PHE A 181 26.76 20.34 4.41
C PHE A 181 27.31 20.15 2.99
N SER A 182 26.90 20.97 2.03
CA SER A 182 27.33 20.84 0.62
C SER A 182 28.82 21.12 0.41
N SER A 183 29.43 21.93 1.27
CA SER A 183 30.89 22.18 1.20
C SER A 183 31.70 20.95 1.57
N VAL A 184 31.20 20.13 2.48
CA VAL A 184 31.83 18.86 2.93
C VAL A 184 31.44 17.69 2.03
N PHE A 185 30.19 17.64 1.58
CA PHE A 185 29.63 16.56 0.76
C PHE A 185 29.18 17.05 -0.63
N PRO A 186 30.06 17.55 -1.49
CA PRO A 186 29.69 18.22 -2.75
C PRO A 186 29.05 17.28 -3.80
N THR A 187 29.10 15.98 -3.60
CA THR A 187 28.50 14.99 -4.50
C THR A 187 27.12 14.52 -4.04
N VAL A 188 26.68 14.87 -2.83
CA VAL A 188 25.35 14.54 -2.33
C VAL A 188 24.38 15.61 -2.82
N ASN A 189 23.28 15.18 -3.46
CA ASN A 189 22.29 16.08 -4.04
C ASN A 189 20.90 15.96 -3.41
N ASN A 190 20.65 14.91 -2.64
CA ASN A 190 19.37 14.59 -2.00
C ASN A 190 19.38 15.07 -0.54
N TYR A 191 19.44 16.37 -0.35
CA TYR A 191 19.35 16.99 0.98
C TYR A 191 18.43 18.21 0.96
N VAL A 192 17.82 18.47 2.10
CA VAL A 192 17.10 19.72 2.44
C VAL A 192 17.59 20.18 3.80
N GLY A 193 17.37 21.44 4.15
CA GLY A 193 17.94 21.91 5.40
C GLY A 193 17.42 23.25 5.87
N GLU A 194 18.29 23.95 6.64
CA GLU A 194 17.98 25.14 7.42
C GLU A 194 17.08 24.78 8.62
N LEU A 195 17.46 23.71 9.39
CA LEU A 195 16.69 23.28 10.55
C LEU A 195 16.52 24.40 11.60
N GLY A 196 17.50 25.32 11.68
CA GLY A 196 17.50 26.45 12.63
C GLY A 196 17.94 26.07 14.06
N TYR A 197 18.23 24.80 14.30
CA TYR A 197 18.72 24.24 15.57
C TYR A 197 19.72 23.13 15.29
N GLY A 198 20.59 22.85 16.25
CA GLY A 198 21.54 21.74 16.23
C GLY A 198 21.13 20.66 17.22
N PHE A 199 21.85 19.54 17.21
CA PHE A 199 21.56 18.40 18.08
C PHE A 199 22.42 18.39 19.34
N SER A 200 21.82 17.95 20.45
CA SER A 200 22.51 17.90 21.74
C SER A 200 23.59 16.84 21.80
N GLY A 201 24.82 17.24 22.14
CA GLY A 201 25.93 16.31 22.37
C GLY A 201 25.73 15.39 23.59
N GLY A 202 24.73 15.65 24.43
CA GLY A 202 24.37 14.83 25.59
C GLY A 202 23.35 13.71 25.28
N GLY A 203 22.86 13.65 24.05
CA GLY A 203 21.76 12.81 23.62
C GLY A 203 20.42 13.51 23.76
N GLU A 204 19.52 13.28 22.83
CA GLU A 204 18.15 13.83 22.80
C GLU A 204 17.22 12.94 21.98
N LEU A 205 15.91 13.21 22.07
CA LEU A 205 14.90 12.53 21.26
C LEU A 205 14.74 13.23 19.90
N LEU A 206 15.00 12.53 18.82
CA LEU A 206 14.69 12.98 17.45
C LEU A 206 13.39 12.32 16.98
N ARG A 207 12.50 13.11 16.35
CA ARG A 207 11.16 12.70 15.96
C ARG A 207 10.88 13.06 14.50
N LEU A 208 10.33 12.12 13.78
CA LEU A 208 9.75 12.32 12.45
C LEU A 208 8.25 12.07 12.55
N MET A 209 7.42 13.04 12.15
CA MET A 209 5.98 13.03 12.37
C MET A 209 5.21 13.41 11.11
#